data_a758f0b762c8bfa843399ca8b6524f36
#
_entry.id   a758f0b762c8bfa843399ca8b6524f36
#
_cell.length_a   1.000
_cell.length_b   1.000
_cell.length_c   1.000
_cell.angle_alpha   90.00
_cell.angle_beta   90.00
_cell.angle_gamma   90.00
#
_symmetry.space_group_name_H-M   'P 1'
#
loop_
_entity.id
_entity.type
_entity.pdbx_description
1 polymer ?
#
loop_
_entity_poly.entity_id
_entity_poly.type
_entity_poly.pdbx_seq_one_letter_code
_entity_poly.pdbx_strand_id
1 'polypeptide(L)'
;MKKRSIFLVSVLLSLLIGGCKYDFIIPVEVTPVTEPVSFSTQVAPIFSTSSKCTSCHKTGGEAPDLTAAKAFASIVPNLVNSTTPEASLIYSFPAPATASHTWKKYTASEAAIILAWIKQGAQNN
;
A
#
# COMPACT_ATOMS: atom_id res chain seq x y z
N MET A 1 -2.71 37.81 49.90
CA MET A 1 -2.07 36.52 49.55
C MET A 1 -3.06 35.51 48.98
N LYS A 2 -4.29 35.35 49.50
CA LYS A 2 -5.32 34.38 48.97
C LYS A 2 -5.74 34.59 47.50
N LYS A 3 -5.88 35.84 47.03
CA LYS A 3 -6.31 36.14 45.64
C LYS A 3 -5.25 35.72 44.59
N ARG A 4 -3.96 35.84 44.87
CA ARG A 4 -2.89 35.40 43.97
C ARG A 4 -2.83 33.88 43.84
N SER A 5 -3.11 33.16 44.92
CA SER A 5 -3.11 31.70 44.95
C SER A 5 -4.26 31.13 44.11
N ILE A 6 -5.43 31.75 44.17
CA ILE A 6 -6.64 31.34 43.39
C ILE A 6 -6.38 31.56 41.88
N PHE A 7 -5.75 32.65 41.49
CA PHE A 7 -5.41 32.95 40.11
C PHE A 7 -4.43 31.93 39.52
N LEU A 8 -3.38 31.55 40.27
CA LEU A 8 -2.43 30.53 39.86
C LEU A 8 -3.07 29.13 39.69
N VAL A 9 -3.96 28.75 40.59
CA VAL A 9 -4.69 27.46 40.48
C VAL A 9 -5.63 27.46 39.27
N SER A 10 -6.30 28.59 38.99
CA SER A 10 -7.17 28.70 37.83
C SER A 10 -6.43 28.60 36.50
N VAL A 11 -5.26 29.23 36.38
CA VAL A 11 -4.39 29.14 35.19
C VAL A 11 -3.82 27.73 35.03
N LEU A 12 -3.42 27.06 36.12
CA LEU A 12 -2.93 25.68 36.05
C LEU A 12 -4.04 24.69 35.63
N LEU A 13 -5.27 24.89 36.09
CA LEU A 13 -6.42 24.04 35.71
C LEU A 13 -6.81 24.23 34.24
N SER A 14 -6.63 25.43 33.68
CA SER A 14 -6.91 25.72 32.27
C SER A 14 -5.93 25.05 31.31
N LEU A 15 -4.71 24.75 31.75
CA LEU A 15 -3.68 24.06 30.96
C LEU A 15 -3.93 22.54 30.84
N LEU A 16 -4.80 21.97 31.66
CA LEU A 16 -5.11 20.54 31.65
C LEU A 16 -6.21 20.16 30.64
N ILE A 17 -6.86 21.13 30.00
CA ILE A 17 -7.96 20.91 29.03
C ILE A 17 -7.43 20.85 27.58
N GLY A 18 -6.12 20.77 27.37
CA GLY A 18 -5.53 20.48 26.07
C GLY A 18 -5.84 19.05 25.67
N GLY A 19 -7.07 18.79 25.22
CA GLY A 19 -7.51 17.48 24.76
C GLY A 19 -6.64 17.00 23.62
N CYS A 20 -6.04 15.83 23.76
CA CYS A 20 -5.39 15.12 22.68
C CYS A 20 -6.42 14.92 21.57
N LYS A 21 -6.21 15.55 20.42
CA LYS A 21 -7.01 15.30 19.22
C LYS A 21 -6.63 13.90 18.75
N TYR A 22 -7.48 12.92 19.04
CA TYR A 22 -7.31 11.57 18.56
C TYR A 22 -7.89 11.48 17.15
N ASP A 23 -7.03 11.42 16.16
CA ASP A 23 -7.45 11.13 14.79
C ASP A 23 -7.71 9.63 14.67
N PHE A 24 -9.01 9.27 14.66
CA PHE A 24 -9.42 7.89 14.42
C PHE A 24 -9.19 7.56 12.94
N ILE A 25 -8.15 6.79 12.66
CA ILE A 25 -7.92 6.22 11.33
C ILE A 25 -8.94 5.11 11.14
N ILE A 26 -10.01 5.39 10.38
CA ILE A 26 -10.95 4.35 9.95
C ILE A 26 -10.18 3.47 8.96
N PRO A 27 -9.98 2.17 9.26
CA PRO A 27 -9.40 1.25 8.28
C PRO A 27 -10.24 1.27 7.01
N VAL A 28 -9.62 1.46 5.86
CA VAL A 28 -10.32 1.32 4.58
C VAL A 28 -10.73 -0.15 4.46
N GLU A 29 -12.04 -0.41 4.53
CA GLU A 29 -12.57 -1.74 4.30
C GLU A 29 -12.38 -2.08 2.82
N VAL A 30 -11.45 -2.98 2.55
CA VAL A 30 -11.17 -3.47 1.19
C VAL A 30 -12.07 -4.66 0.93
N THR A 31 -13.02 -4.51 0.01
CA THR A 31 -13.88 -5.61 -0.42
C THR A 31 -13.01 -6.72 -1.02
N PRO A 32 -13.16 -7.98 -0.58
CA PRO A 32 -12.44 -9.10 -1.17
C PRO A 32 -12.72 -9.21 -2.67
N VAL A 33 -11.67 -9.38 -3.47
CA VAL A 33 -11.80 -9.61 -4.91
C VAL A 33 -12.10 -11.08 -5.14
N THR A 34 -13.35 -11.40 -5.48
CA THR A 34 -13.84 -12.78 -5.70
C THR A 34 -13.88 -13.16 -7.16
N GLU A 35 -14.02 -12.18 -8.05
CA GLU A 35 -14.06 -12.39 -9.49
C GLU A 35 -12.66 -12.74 -10.06
N PRO A 36 -12.60 -13.45 -11.19
CA PRO A 36 -11.34 -13.72 -11.88
C PRO A 36 -10.59 -12.43 -12.21
N VAL A 37 -9.32 -12.37 -11.85
CA VAL A 37 -8.47 -11.21 -12.10
C VAL A 37 -7.65 -11.44 -13.37
N SER A 38 -7.76 -10.50 -14.31
CA SER A 38 -6.96 -10.49 -15.53
C SER A 38 -5.66 -9.72 -15.31
N PHE A 39 -4.53 -10.33 -15.71
CA PHE A 39 -3.26 -9.66 -15.65
C PHE A 39 -3.24 -8.42 -16.57
N SER A 40 -3.66 -8.59 -17.83
CA SER A 40 -3.54 -7.53 -18.84
C SER A 40 -4.42 -6.31 -18.56
N THR A 41 -5.63 -6.53 -18.02
CA THR A 41 -6.62 -5.45 -17.85
C THR A 41 -6.71 -4.90 -16.43
N GLN A 42 -6.25 -5.65 -15.43
CA GLN A 42 -6.38 -5.24 -14.02
C GLN A 42 -5.04 -5.11 -13.30
N VAL A 43 -4.09 -6.05 -13.51
CA VAL A 43 -2.81 -6.02 -12.80
C VAL A 43 -1.79 -5.10 -13.48
N ALA A 44 -1.54 -5.27 -14.78
CA ALA A 44 -0.55 -4.48 -15.51
C ALA A 44 -0.84 -2.96 -15.48
N PRO A 45 -2.10 -2.49 -15.55
CA PRO A 45 -2.41 -1.07 -15.41
C PRO A 45 -2.02 -0.48 -14.06
N ILE A 46 -2.02 -1.27 -12.97
CA ILE A 46 -1.56 -0.79 -11.64
C ILE A 46 -0.12 -0.27 -11.71
N PHE A 47 0.72 -0.90 -12.52
CA PHE A 47 2.13 -0.51 -12.65
C PHE A 47 2.32 0.69 -13.58
N SER A 48 1.53 0.78 -14.65
CA SER A 48 1.74 1.70 -15.77
C SER A 48 0.91 2.99 -15.69
N THR A 49 -0.26 2.98 -15.03
CA THR A 49 -1.13 4.16 -14.95
C THR A 49 -0.38 5.33 -14.32
N SER A 50 -0.36 6.46 -15.02
CA SER A 50 0.37 7.68 -14.66
C SER A 50 1.87 7.41 -14.38
N SER A 51 2.45 6.42 -15.05
CA SER A 51 3.84 5.97 -14.85
C SER A 51 4.16 5.66 -13.38
N LYS A 52 3.19 5.11 -12.65
CA LYS A 52 3.28 4.90 -11.20
C LYS A 52 4.54 4.13 -10.81
N CYS A 53 4.72 2.93 -11.36
CA CYS A 53 5.89 2.09 -11.11
C CYS A 53 6.90 2.19 -12.26
N THR A 54 6.40 2.31 -13.50
CA THR A 54 7.24 2.35 -14.71
C THR A 54 8.09 3.61 -14.84
N SER A 55 7.92 4.61 -13.97
CA SER A 55 8.89 5.73 -13.90
C SER A 55 10.31 5.26 -13.54
N CYS A 56 10.43 4.22 -12.71
CA CYS A 56 11.69 3.60 -12.30
C CYS A 56 11.83 2.19 -12.86
N HIS A 57 10.78 1.37 -12.78
CA HIS A 57 10.73 -0.03 -13.18
C HIS A 57 10.41 -0.19 -14.67
N LYS A 58 11.37 0.13 -15.52
CA LYS A 58 11.27 0.08 -16.99
C LYS A 58 12.54 -0.50 -17.61
N THR A 59 12.51 -0.79 -18.88
CA THR A 59 13.70 -1.27 -19.63
C THR A 59 14.87 -0.30 -19.42
N GLY A 60 15.98 -0.84 -18.92
CA GLY A 60 17.17 -0.06 -18.58
C GLY A 60 17.08 0.72 -17.25
N GLY A 61 16.02 0.56 -16.49
CA GLY A 61 15.85 1.10 -15.14
C GLY A 61 16.01 0.04 -14.07
N GLU A 62 15.36 0.27 -12.90
CA GLU A 62 15.38 -0.67 -11.77
C GLU A 62 14.57 -1.94 -12.08
N ALA A 63 15.10 -3.10 -11.67
CA ALA A 63 14.35 -4.36 -11.75
C ALA A 63 13.25 -4.44 -10.68
N PRO A 64 12.11 -5.09 -11.00
CA PRO A 64 11.71 -5.71 -12.26
C PRO A 64 11.29 -4.69 -13.33
N ASP A 65 11.36 -5.08 -14.62
CA ASP A 65 10.78 -4.28 -15.72
C ASP A 65 9.25 -4.45 -15.73
N LEU A 66 8.54 -3.42 -15.30
CA LEU A 66 7.08 -3.41 -15.17
C LEU A 66 6.36 -2.76 -16.36
N THR A 67 7.04 -2.59 -17.48
CA THR A 67 6.40 -2.17 -18.73
C THR A 67 5.43 -3.24 -19.21
N ALA A 68 4.36 -2.83 -19.89
CA ALA A 68 3.28 -3.75 -20.32
C ALA A 68 3.80 -4.99 -21.07
N ALA A 69 4.84 -4.83 -21.90
CA ALA A 69 5.42 -5.93 -22.68
C ALA A 69 6.25 -6.92 -21.84
N LYS A 70 6.76 -6.51 -20.68
CA LYS A 70 7.74 -7.29 -19.91
C LYS A 70 7.31 -7.61 -18.48
N ALA A 71 6.32 -6.93 -17.97
CA ALA A 71 5.91 -7.03 -16.57
C ALA A 71 5.65 -8.48 -16.15
N PHE A 72 4.85 -9.23 -16.93
CA PHE A 72 4.55 -10.61 -16.57
C PHE A 72 5.81 -11.46 -16.41
N ALA A 73 6.67 -11.49 -17.44
CA ALA A 73 7.90 -12.29 -17.43
C ALA A 73 8.90 -11.83 -16.36
N SER A 74 8.87 -10.55 -15.98
CA SER A 74 9.71 -10.01 -14.92
C SER A 74 9.22 -10.35 -13.52
N ILE A 75 7.92 -10.62 -13.37
CA ILE A 75 7.27 -10.93 -12.09
C ILE A 75 7.22 -12.45 -11.85
N VAL A 76 6.80 -13.22 -12.85
CA VAL A 76 6.56 -14.66 -12.73
C VAL A 76 7.73 -15.44 -13.34
N PRO A 77 8.31 -16.42 -12.63
CA PRO A 77 7.93 -16.90 -11.29
C PRO A 77 8.64 -16.18 -10.13
N ASN A 78 9.64 -15.34 -10.39
CA ASN A 78 10.64 -14.93 -9.41
C ASN A 78 10.12 -14.10 -8.23
N LEU A 79 9.06 -13.32 -8.44
CA LEU A 79 8.48 -12.42 -7.43
C LEU A 79 7.12 -12.90 -6.91
N VAL A 80 6.68 -14.07 -7.36
CA VAL A 80 5.44 -14.72 -6.95
C VAL A 80 5.72 -15.96 -6.11
N ASN A 81 5.08 -16.06 -4.98
CA ASN A 81 5.06 -17.25 -4.14
C ASN A 81 3.65 -17.83 -4.14
N SER A 82 3.43 -18.90 -4.91
CA SER A 82 2.11 -19.55 -5.03
C SER A 82 1.70 -20.34 -3.78
N THR A 83 2.67 -20.75 -2.95
CA THR A 83 2.41 -21.49 -1.71
C THR A 83 1.96 -20.53 -0.60
N THR A 84 2.57 -19.36 -0.53
CA THR A 84 2.25 -18.32 0.44
C THR A 84 2.08 -16.98 -0.30
N PRO A 85 0.94 -16.73 -0.94
CA PRO A 85 0.71 -15.56 -1.78
C PRO A 85 1.05 -14.23 -1.13
N GLU A 86 0.78 -14.09 0.17
CA GLU A 86 1.08 -12.89 0.97
C GLU A 86 2.59 -12.63 1.11
N ALA A 87 3.43 -13.65 0.95
CA ALA A 87 4.89 -13.54 0.95
C ALA A 87 5.48 -13.20 -0.43
N SER A 88 4.66 -13.12 -1.48
CA SER A 88 5.11 -12.71 -2.81
C SER A 88 5.73 -11.32 -2.79
N LEU A 89 6.95 -11.18 -3.30
CA LEU A 89 7.66 -9.90 -3.29
C LEU A 89 6.92 -8.82 -4.08
N ILE A 90 6.28 -9.18 -5.20
CA ILE A 90 5.47 -8.22 -5.96
C ILE A 90 4.29 -7.67 -5.15
N TYR A 91 3.80 -8.40 -4.16
CA TYR A 91 2.73 -7.96 -3.27
C TYR A 91 3.27 -7.26 -2.02
N SER A 92 4.16 -7.94 -1.28
CA SER A 92 4.56 -7.53 0.07
C SER A 92 5.50 -6.32 0.08
N PHE A 93 6.40 -6.21 -0.91
CA PHE A 93 7.42 -5.17 -0.92
C PHE A 93 6.85 -3.76 -1.12
N PRO A 94 5.96 -3.48 -2.12
CA PRO A 94 5.32 -2.18 -2.28
C PRO A 94 3.95 -2.07 -1.58
N ALA A 95 3.64 -2.96 -0.63
CA ALA A 95 2.38 -2.93 0.11
C ALA A 95 2.17 -1.60 0.86
N PRO A 96 0.92 -1.16 1.11
CA PRO A 96 0.64 0.13 1.76
C PRO A 96 1.34 0.32 3.11
N ALA A 97 1.40 -0.74 3.92
CA ALA A 97 1.94 -0.71 5.28
C ALA A 97 3.45 -0.95 5.35
N THR A 98 4.13 -1.34 4.25
CA THR A 98 5.57 -1.64 4.28
C THR A 98 6.42 -0.38 4.47
N ALA A 99 7.55 -0.51 5.16
CA ALA A 99 8.60 0.49 5.20
C ALA A 99 9.69 0.27 4.12
N SER A 100 9.69 -0.90 3.47
CA SER A 100 10.75 -1.31 2.55
C SER A 100 10.73 -0.58 1.22
N HIS A 101 9.56 -0.22 0.71
CA HIS A 101 9.38 0.54 -0.52
C HIS A 101 8.70 1.86 -0.20
N THR A 102 9.47 2.94 -0.08
CA THR A 102 8.96 4.24 0.39
C THR A 102 8.31 5.09 -0.69
N TRP A 103 8.55 4.77 -1.96
CA TRP A 103 8.11 5.54 -3.11
C TRP A 103 7.02 4.83 -3.90
N LYS A 104 5.88 5.49 -4.13
CA LYS A 104 4.77 5.00 -4.97
C LYS A 104 4.27 3.58 -4.60
N LYS A 105 3.80 3.43 -3.39
CA LYS A 105 3.18 2.18 -2.91
C LYS A 105 1.82 1.91 -3.57
N TYR A 106 1.35 0.67 -3.44
CA TYR A 106 -0.04 0.34 -3.77
C TYR A 106 -1.02 1.06 -2.84
N THR A 107 -2.20 1.34 -3.37
CA THR A 107 -3.39 1.55 -2.54
C THR A 107 -3.86 0.21 -1.96
N ALA A 108 -4.72 0.24 -0.95
CA ALA A 108 -5.28 -0.98 -0.38
C ALA A 108 -6.05 -1.82 -1.43
N SER A 109 -6.80 -1.16 -2.32
CA SER A 109 -7.53 -1.82 -3.40
C SER A 109 -6.61 -2.45 -4.45
N GLU A 110 -5.54 -1.76 -4.86
CA GLU A 110 -4.55 -2.31 -5.79
C GLU A 110 -3.83 -3.53 -5.19
N ALA A 111 -3.46 -3.46 -3.92
CA ALA A 111 -2.87 -4.60 -3.21
C ALA A 111 -3.82 -5.81 -3.16
N ALA A 112 -5.13 -5.58 -2.96
CA ALA A 112 -6.13 -6.64 -2.98
C ALA A 112 -6.25 -7.30 -4.36
N ILE A 113 -6.21 -6.52 -5.44
CA ILE A 113 -6.23 -7.06 -6.82
C ILE A 113 -4.99 -7.93 -7.07
N ILE A 114 -3.80 -7.45 -6.72
CA ILE A 114 -2.56 -8.20 -6.92
C ILE A 114 -2.58 -9.50 -6.10
N LEU A 115 -3.01 -9.45 -4.84
CA LEU A 115 -3.09 -10.64 -4.00
C LEU A 115 -4.10 -11.65 -4.55
N ALA A 116 -5.26 -11.20 -5.01
CA ALA A 116 -6.27 -12.06 -5.63
C ALA A 116 -5.75 -12.73 -6.90
N TRP A 117 -5.05 -11.99 -7.76
CA TRP A 117 -4.39 -12.52 -8.95
C TRP A 117 -3.39 -13.63 -8.61
N ILE A 118 -2.56 -13.42 -7.59
CA ILE A 118 -1.58 -14.43 -7.14
C ILE A 118 -2.31 -15.68 -6.62
N LYS A 119 -3.34 -15.51 -5.77
CA LYS A 119 -4.16 -16.61 -5.23
C LYS A 119 -4.88 -17.41 -6.32
N GLN A 120 -5.20 -16.77 -7.43
CA GLN A 120 -5.83 -17.40 -8.61
C GLN A 120 -4.81 -18.04 -9.56
N GLY A 121 -3.54 -18.11 -9.17
CA GLY A 121 -2.49 -18.79 -9.93
C GLY A 121 -1.65 -17.90 -10.82
N ALA A 122 -1.70 -16.59 -10.64
CA ALA A 122 -0.87 -15.59 -11.33
C ALA A 122 -0.82 -15.79 -12.86
N GLN A 123 -1.99 -15.93 -13.49
CA GLN A 123 -2.11 -16.22 -14.93
C GLN A 123 -1.76 -14.99 -15.79
N ASN A 124 -1.24 -15.25 -16.98
CA ASN A 124 -1.02 -14.25 -18.03
C ASN A 124 -2.23 -14.19 -18.97
N ASN A 125 -3.27 -13.49 -18.56
CA ASN A 125 -4.57 -13.46 -19.24
C ASN A 125 -5.06 -12.04 -19.53
#